data_6e8cb89ee6d1a4eeaa4079baa5f8a4b9
#
_entry.id   6e8cb89ee6d1a4eeaa4079baa5f8a4b9
#
_cell.length_a   1.000
_cell.length_b   1.000
_cell.length_c   1.000
_cell.angle_alpha   90.00
_cell.angle_beta   90.00
_cell.angle_gamma   90.00
#
_symmetry.space_group_name_H-M   'P 1'
#
loop_
_entity.id
_entity.type
_entity.pdbx_description
1 polymer ?
#
loop_
_entity_poly.entity_id
_entity_poly.type
_entity_poly.pdbx_seq_one_letter_code
_entity_poly.pdbx_strand_id
1 'polypeptide(L)'
;MRQTNKPLLMALLPLFLSLWAPACFAEQADNSMPITLEADQVLVDDAQQISTFTGNVRLSQGSLLIRGDKIVVMQDKNGFKHATAYGNTAEFRQKREGLDGYVEGFGERIEYDTQSETLNLYKQARLKRDQDEVHGDHITYSAKTEIFQVAGSDASSGDATPQRVRAVLQPKTKDKAAPAPADPLSTLFDEKPSPEK
;
A
#
# COMPACT_ATOMS: atom_id res chain seq x y z
N MET A 1 -35.58 19.43 -76.47
CA MET A 1 -35.92 19.50 -75.04
C MET A 1 -34.87 18.66 -74.28
N ARG A 2 -33.91 19.32 -73.67
CA ARG A 2 -32.85 18.67 -72.86
C ARG A 2 -32.99 19.15 -71.45
N GLN A 3 -33.37 18.23 -70.57
CA GLN A 3 -33.37 18.44 -69.13
C GLN A 3 -31.99 18.12 -68.58
N THR A 4 -31.34 19.08 -68.00
CA THR A 4 -30.05 18.93 -67.28
C THR A 4 -30.31 18.68 -65.81
N ASN A 5 -30.15 17.43 -65.37
CA ASN A 5 -30.16 17.08 -63.95
C ASN A 5 -28.80 17.44 -63.34
N LYS A 6 -28.83 18.36 -62.38
CA LYS A 6 -27.68 18.69 -61.53
C LYS A 6 -27.61 17.68 -60.38
N PRO A 7 -26.50 17.00 -60.15
CA PRO A 7 -26.35 16.19 -58.92
C PRO A 7 -26.04 17.09 -57.75
N LEU A 8 -26.87 17.01 -56.72
CA LEU A 8 -26.67 17.61 -55.41
C LEU A 8 -25.52 16.88 -54.72
N LEU A 9 -24.36 17.53 -54.67
CA LEU A 9 -23.17 17.03 -53.97
C LEU A 9 -23.35 17.21 -52.47
N MET A 10 -23.84 16.18 -51.81
CA MET A 10 -24.00 16.12 -50.35
C MET A 10 -22.64 15.83 -49.75
N ALA A 11 -21.96 16.85 -49.24
CA ALA A 11 -20.70 16.77 -48.53
C ALA A 11 -20.93 16.08 -47.18
N LEU A 12 -20.60 14.80 -47.07
CA LEU A 12 -20.49 14.03 -45.81
C LEU A 12 -19.19 14.45 -45.12
N LEU A 13 -19.33 15.32 -44.11
CA LEU A 13 -18.25 15.69 -43.19
C LEU A 13 -18.08 14.54 -42.15
N PRO A 14 -16.99 13.79 -42.14
CA PRO A 14 -16.77 12.78 -41.07
C PRO A 14 -16.41 13.52 -39.80
N LEU A 15 -17.33 13.50 -38.85
CA LEU A 15 -17.09 13.93 -37.47
C LEU A 15 -16.14 12.93 -36.81
N PHE A 16 -14.83 13.22 -36.85
CA PHE A 16 -13.79 12.49 -36.13
C PHE A 16 -13.92 12.85 -34.65
N LEU A 17 -14.83 12.18 -33.97
CA LEU A 17 -14.90 12.21 -32.52
C LEU A 17 -13.78 11.30 -32.01
N SER A 18 -12.57 11.87 -31.81
CA SER A 18 -11.47 11.20 -31.15
C SER A 18 -11.88 10.88 -29.71
N LEU A 19 -12.26 9.61 -29.47
CA LEU A 19 -12.36 9.03 -28.13
C LEU A 19 -10.96 9.07 -27.49
N TRP A 20 -10.70 10.10 -26.72
CA TRP A 20 -9.60 10.12 -25.77
C TRP A 20 -10.01 9.23 -24.60
N ALA A 21 -9.85 7.92 -24.77
CA ALA A 21 -9.96 7.01 -23.65
C ALA A 21 -8.79 7.30 -22.69
N PRO A 22 -9.04 7.66 -21.42
CA PRO A 22 -7.98 7.71 -20.44
C PRO A 22 -7.40 6.29 -20.37
N ALA A 23 -6.09 6.15 -20.63
CA ALA A 23 -5.37 4.90 -20.37
C ALA A 23 -5.41 4.71 -18.84
N CYS A 24 -6.34 3.88 -18.38
CA CYS A 24 -6.37 3.41 -17.02
C CYS A 24 -5.17 2.46 -16.90
N PHE A 25 -4.05 2.96 -16.36
CA PHE A 25 -2.94 2.12 -15.96
C PHE A 25 -3.45 1.29 -14.78
N ALA A 26 -3.88 0.06 -15.06
CA ALA A 26 -4.13 -0.92 -14.02
C ALA A 26 -2.79 -1.16 -13.31
N GLU A 27 -2.68 -0.77 -12.04
CA GLU A 27 -1.55 -1.12 -11.19
C GLU A 27 -1.50 -2.66 -11.13
N GLN A 28 -0.40 -3.23 -11.62
CA GLN A 28 -0.25 -4.67 -11.64
C GLN A 28 -0.07 -5.15 -10.21
N ALA A 29 -0.94 -6.05 -9.75
CA ALA A 29 -0.87 -6.58 -8.39
C ALA A 29 0.52 -7.19 -8.13
N ASP A 30 1.13 -6.88 -6.99
CA ASP A 30 2.44 -7.38 -6.58
C ASP A 30 2.59 -8.89 -6.79
N ASN A 31 1.53 -9.66 -6.53
CA ASN A 31 1.49 -11.11 -6.63
C ASN A 31 1.78 -11.68 -8.04
N SER A 32 1.68 -10.86 -9.09
CA SER A 32 1.99 -11.26 -10.48
C SER A 32 3.44 -10.95 -10.88
N MET A 33 4.18 -10.24 -10.03
CA MET A 33 5.58 -9.87 -10.28
C MET A 33 6.52 -11.02 -9.89
N PRO A 34 7.71 -11.14 -10.54
CA PRO A 34 8.72 -12.11 -10.14
C PRO A 34 9.18 -11.87 -8.70
N ILE A 35 9.45 -12.99 -7.99
CA ILE A 35 10.07 -12.94 -6.67
C ILE A 35 11.57 -12.94 -6.84
N THR A 36 12.25 -12.02 -6.16
CA THR A 36 13.71 -11.99 -6.03
C THR A 36 14.09 -12.24 -4.58
N LEU A 37 15.04 -13.17 -4.36
CA LEU A 37 15.58 -13.53 -3.06
C LEU A 37 17.09 -13.39 -3.07
N GLU A 38 17.62 -12.69 -2.09
CA GLU A 38 19.05 -12.47 -1.84
C GLU A 38 19.38 -12.96 -0.43
N ALA A 39 20.44 -13.73 -0.25
CA ALA A 39 20.89 -14.28 1.03
C ALA A 39 22.35 -14.76 0.94
N ASP A 40 22.98 -14.96 2.10
CA ASP A 40 24.35 -15.54 2.15
C ASP A 40 24.34 -17.05 1.86
N GLN A 41 23.25 -17.75 2.24
CA GLN A 41 23.09 -19.20 2.06
C GLN A 41 21.65 -19.56 1.70
N VAL A 42 21.50 -20.62 0.89
CA VAL A 42 20.19 -21.19 0.56
C VAL A 42 20.22 -22.71 0.70
N LEU A 43 19.14 -23.28 1.26
CA LEU A 43 18.83 -24.69 1.29
C LEU A 43 17.47 -24.89 0.62
N VAL A 44 17.40 -25.70 -0.42
CA VAL A 44 16.17 -26.01 -1.16
C VAL A 44 15.79 -27.47 -0.89
N ASP A 45 14.57 -27.70 -0.45
CA ASP A 45 13.94 -29.01 -0.29
C ASP A 45 12.77 -29.12 -1.29
N ASP A 46 13.05 -29.67 -2.45
CA ASP A 46 12.08 -29.83 -3.51
C ASP A 46 10.96 -30.82 -3.14
N ALA A 47 11.25 -31.78 -2.26
CA ALA A 47 10.26 -32.77 -1.84
C ALA A 47 9.17 -32.15 -0.97
N GLN A 48 9.55 -31.17 -0.15
CA GLN A 48 8.63 -30.43 0.71
C GLN A 48 8.18 -29.10 0.10
N GLN A 49 8.75 -28.69 -1.03
CA GLN A 49 8.50 -27.38 -1.68
C GLN A 49 8.85 -26.21 -0.75
N ILE A 50 9.92 -26.38 0.03
CA ILE A 50 10.39 -25.39 1.01
C ILE A 50 11.80 -24.95 0.62
N SER A 51 12.04 -23.65 0.63
CA SER A 51 13.35 -23.05 0.49
C SER A 51 13.68 -22.24 1.74
N THR A 52 14.85 -22.48 2.33
CA THR A 52 15.34 -21.75 3.49
C THR A 52 16.52 -20.89 3.08
N PHE A 53 16.40 -19.59 3.31
CA PHE A 53 17.43 -18.58 3.08
C PHE A 53 17.96 -18.09 4.42
N THR A 54 19.28 -17.93 4.55
CA THR A 54 19.93 -17.53 5.80
C THR A 54 21.03 -16.52 5.55
N GLY A 55 21.14 -15.53 6.43
CA GLY A 55 22.12 -14.43 6.40
C GLY A 55 21.69 -13.27 5.53
N ASN A 56 21.42 -12.12 6.15
CA ASN A 56 21.06 -10.85 5.50
C ASN A 56 19.98 -11.00 4.41
N VAL A 57 18.94 -11.77 4.72
CA VAL A 57 17.97 -12.18 3.71
C VAL A 57 17.07 -11.02 3.30
N ARG A 58 16.88 -10.88 1.98
CA ARG A 58 15.95 -9.95 1.36
C ARG A 58 15.08 -10.68 0.34
N LEU A 59 13.76 -10.63 0.55
CA LEU A 59 12.75 -11.07 -0.41
C LEU A 59 12.02 -9.84 -0.96
N SER A 60 11.87 -9.76 -2.28
CA SER A 60 11.09 -8.70 -2.92
C SER A 60 10.20 -9.25 -4.02
N GLN A 61 8.98 -8.68 -4.14
CA GLN A 61 8.02 -8.98 -5.19
C GLN A 61 7.16 -7.72 -5.44
N GLY A 62 7.38 -7.04 -6.56
CA GLY A 62 6.76 -5.74 -6.80
C GLY A 62 7.12 -4.73 -5.70
N SER A 63 6.14 -4.21 -5.00
CA SER A 63 6.33 -3.29 -3.87
C SER A 63 6.58 -4.01 -2.54
N LEU A 64 6.28 -5.31 -2.47
CA LEU A 64 6.52 -6.15 -1.29
C LEU A 64 8.02 -6.28 -1.03
N LEU A 65 8.42 -6.07 0.20
CA LEU A 65 9.77 -6.26 0.70
C LEU A 65 9.72 -6.91 2.08
N ILE A 66 10.41 -8.05 2.24
CA ILE A 66 10.60 -8.72 3.53
C ILE A 66 12.10 -8.85 3.78
N ARG A 67 12.56 -8.53 4.99
CA ARG A 67 13.94 -8.66 5.43
C ARG A 67 14.03 -9.41 6.73
N GLY A 68 15.12 -10.16 6.92
CA GLY A 68 15.39 -10.87 8.15
C GLY A 68 16.74 -11.58 8.14
N ASP A 69 17.06 -12.22 9.24
CA ASP A 69 18.26 -13.05 9.35
C ASP A 69 18.06 -14.42 8.68
N LYS A 70 16.81 -14.87 8.65
CA LYS A 70 16.37 -16.12 8.02
C LYS A 70 14.98 -15.95 7.44
N ILE A 71 14.77 -16.40 6.20
CA ILE A 71 13.44 -16.48 5.59
C ILE A 71 13.21 -17.90 5.07
N VAL A 72 12.06 -18.47 5.46
CA VAL A 72 11.57 -19.76 4.95
C VAL A 72 10.43 -19.46 3.99
N VAL A 73 10.54 -19.94 2.75
CA VAL A 73 9.57 -19.76 1.70
C VAL A 73 8.94 -21.09 1.34
N MET A 74 7.64 -21.16 1.33
CA MET A 74 6.86 -22.28 0.82
C MET A 74 6.27 -21.90 -0.53
N GLN A 75 6.43 -22.78 -1.52
CA GLN A 75 5.90 -22.61 -2.87
C GLN A 75 4.99 -23.80 -3.23
N ASP A 76 4.11 -23.59 -4.18
CA ASP A 76 3.35 -24.66 -4.82
C ASP A 76 3.38 -24.51 -6.35
N LYS A 77 2.55 -25.29 -7.06
CA LYS A 77 2.46 -25.24 -8.52
C LYS A 77 2.06 -23.88 -9.08
N ASN A 78 1.46 -23.02 -8.24
CA ASN A 78 0.99 -21.68 -8.59
C ASN A 78 2.01 -20.60 -8.19
N GLY A 79 3.13 -20.96 -7.59
CA GLY A 79 4.20 -20.07 -7.17
C GLY A 79 4.31 -19.86 -5.66
N PHE A 80 4.72 -18.67 -5.26
CA PHE A 80 4.93 -18.29 -3.87
C PHE A 80 3.64 -18.27 -3.06
N LYS A 81 3.61 -18.97 -1.95
CA LYS A 81 2.44 -19.11 -1.09
C LYS A 81 2.60 -18.45 0.27
N HIS A 82 3.70 -18.77 0.92
CA HIS A 82 3.90 -18.35 2.30
C HIS A 82 5.36 -18.05 2.56
N ALA A 83 5.64 -16.98 3.30
CA ALA A 83 6.96 -16.68 3.82
C ALA A 83 6.91 -16.52 5.33
N THR A 84 7.91 -17.11 6.02
CA THR A 84 8.17 -16.83 7.43
C THR A 84 9.56 -16.23 7.56
N ALA A 85 9.62 -14.98 7.98
CA ALA A 85 10.88 -14.28 8.27
C ALA A 85 11.15 -14.25 9.77
N TYR A 86 12.41 -14.43 10.13
CA TYR A 86 12.93 -14.35 11.49
C TYR A 86 14.06 -13.33 11.52
N GLY A 87 14.15 -12.54 12.58
CA GLY A 87 15.22 -11.57 12.80
C GLY A 87 15.07 -10.84 14.13
N ASN A 88 16.11 -10.12 14.52
CA ASN A 88 16.07 -9.23 15.67
C ASN A 88 16.25 -7.76 15.24
N THR A 89 15.34 -7.24 14.49
CA THR A 89 13.94 -7.39 14.12
C THR A 89 13.82 -7.75 12.62
N ALA A 90 12.89 -8.62 12.26
CA ALA A 90 12.50 -8.78 10.86
C ALA A 90 11.59 -7.62 10.42
N GLU A 91 11.61 -7.29 9.13
CA GLU A 91 10.90 -6.16 8.54
C GLU A 91 10.02 -6.61 7.38
N PHE A 92 8.84 -6.02 7.28
CA PHE A 92 7.91 -6.13 6.16
C PHE A 92 7.56 -4.74 5.67
N ARG A 93 7.47 -4.57 4.35
CA ARG A 93 6.95 -3.34 3.73
C ARG A 93 6.21 -3.69 2.45
N GLN A 94 5.05 -3.07 2.25
CA GLN A 94 4.26 -3.21 1.02
C GLN A 94 3.49 -1.91 0.75
N LYS A 95 3.38 -1.53 -0.53
CA LYS A 95 2.52 -0.42 -0.94
C LYS A 95 1.06 -0.84 -0.78
N ARG A 96 0.23 0.07 -0.34
CA ARG A 96 -1.23 -0.15 -0.22
C ARG A 96 -1.86 -0.12 -1.60
N GLU A 97 -2.72 -1.10 -1.89
CA GLU A 97 -3.38 -1.19 -3.19
C GLU A 97 -4.40 -0.03 -3.36
N GLY A 98 -4.32 0.66 -4.50
CA GLY A 98 -5.21 1.78 -4.81
C GLY A 98 -5.10 3.00 -3.90
N LEU A 99 -4.09 3.05 -3.01
CA LEU A 99 -3.86 4.14 -2.07
C LEU A 99 -2.41 4.60 -2.12
N ASP A 100 -2.20 5.89 -1.80
CA ASP A 100 -0.86 6.36 -1.55
C ASP A 100 -0.41 5.92 -0.16
N GLY A 101 0.84 5.47 -0.05
CA GLY A 101 1.44 5.07 1.22
C GLY A 101 1.82 3.60 1.30
N TYR A 102 2.41 3.24 2.44
CA TYR A 102 2.94 1.92 2.72
C TYR A 102 2.41 1.40 4.05
N VAL A 103 2.31 0.08 4.14
CA VAL A 103 2.26 -0.64 5.41
C VAL A 103 3.65 -1.16 5.70
N GLU A 104 4.15 -0.93 6.91
CA GLU A 104 5.43 -1.41 7.42
C GLU A 104 5.17 -2.23 8.69
N GLY A 105 5.69 -3.44 8.73
CA GLY A 105 5.56 -4.38 9.83
C GLY A 105 6.91 -4.78 10.39
N PHE A 106 7.00 -4.95 11.71
CA PHE A 106 8.22 -5.32 12.41
C PHE A 106 7.90 -6.36 13.48
N GLY A 107 8.80 -7.30 13.71
CA GLY A 107 8.66 -8.32 14.74
C GLY A 107 9.85 -9.28 14.73
N GLU A 108 10.01 -10.11 15.78
CA GLU A 108 11.03 -11.15 15.77
C GLU A 108 10.68 -12.27 14.79
N ARG A 109 9.38 -12.47 14.52
CA ARG A 109 8.87 -13.36 13.49
C ARG A 109 7.76 -12.67 12.71
N ILE A 110 7.83 -12.79 11.40
CA ILE A 110 6.85 -12.27 10.44
C ILE A 110 6.37 -13.44 9.59
N GLU A 111 5.06 -13.63 9.46
CA GLU A 111 4.44 -14.57 8.54
C GLU A 111 3.59 -13.82 7.54
N TYR A 112 3.80 -14.08 6.26
CA TYR A 112 3.04 -13.49 5.17
C TYR A 112 2.48 -14.58 4.27
N ASP A 113 1.16 -14.57 4.09
CA ASP A 113 0.43 -15.46 3.20
C ASP A 113 -0.09 -14.67 2.00
N THR A 114 0.35 -15.06 0.80
CA THR A 114 0.03 -14.33 -0.45
C THR A 114 -1.40 -14.57 -0.93
N GLN A 115 -2.01 -15.69 -0.57
CA GLN A 115 -3.35 -16.03 -1.02
C GLN A 115 -4.41 -15.24 -0.24
N SER A 116 -4.24 -15.16 1.05
CA SER A 116 -5.11 -14.38 1.94
C SER A 116 -4.68 -12.93 2.07
N GLU A 117 -3.44 -12.60 1.62
CA GLU A 117 -2.79 -11.29 1.82
C GLU A 117 -2.79 -10.88 3.29
N THR A 118 -2.47 -11.85 4.14
CA THR A 118 -2.45 -11.69 5.58
C THR A 118 -1.02 -11.66 6.10
N LEU A 119 -0.73 -10.65 6.89
CA LEU A 119 0.52 -10.44 7.60
C LEU A 119 0.30 -10.69 9.09
N ASN A 120 1.11 -11.58 9.68
CA ASN A 120 1.16 -11.78 11.12
C ASN A 120 2.54 -11.39 11.63
N LEU A 121 2.56 -10.55 12.66
CA LEU A 121 3.77 -10.07 13.34
C LEU A 121 3.75 -10.61 14.76
N TYR A 122 4.86 -11.21 15.20
CA TYR A 122 4.96 -11.83 16.53
C TYR A 122 6.17 -11.31 17.28
N LYS A 123 5.99 -11.09 18.57
CA LYS A 123 6.97 -10.61 19.54
C LYS A 123 7.56 -9.26 19.17
N GLN A 124 7.39 -8.31 20.06
CA GLN A 124 7.74 -6.92 19.82
C GLN A 124 7.10 -6.40 18.51
N ALA A 125 5.88 -6.88 18.23
CA ALA A 125 5.18 -6.57 17.02
C ALA A 125 4.85 -5.08 16.93
N ARG A 126 5.16 -4.49 15.78
CA ARG A 126 4.88 -3.10 15.45
C ARG A 126 4.37 -3.02 14.02
N LEU A 127 3.25 -2.35 13.83
CA LEU A 127 2.69 -2.04 12.52
C LEU A 127 2.58 -0.54 12.36
N LYS A 128 3.11 -0.03 11.26
CA LYS A 128 3.00 1.36 10.86
C LYS A 128 2.25 1.47 9.55
N ARG A 129 1.29 2.37 9.49
CA ARG A 129 0.51 2.68 8.30
C ARG A 129 0.37 4.20 8.20
N ASP A 130 1.03 4.77 7.20
CA ASP A 130 1.16 6.22 7.06
C ASP A 130 1.79 6.86 8.32
N GLN A 131 1.01 7.58 9.10
CA GLN A 131 1.43 8.20 10.36
C GLN A 131 0.91 7.48 11.61
N ASP A 132 0.04 6.48 11.42
CA ASP A 132 -0.49 5.67 12.50
C ASP A 132 0.48 4.54 12.85
N GLU A 133 0.64 4.26 14.14
CA GLU A 133 1.53 3.22 14.63
C GLU A 133 0.89 2.45 15.79
N VAL A 134 0.95 1.12 15.72
CA VAL A 134 0.44 0.24 16.79
C VAL A 134 1.51 -0.75 17.21
N HIS A 135 1.54 -1.06 18.50
CA HIS A 135 2.46 -1.99 19.14
C HIS A 135 1.70 -3.04 19.95
N GLY A 136 2.19 -4.26 19.93
CA GLY A 136 1.64 -5.39 20.69
C GLY A 136 2.59 -6.58 20.68
N ASP A 137 2.14 -7.70 21.22
CA ASP A 137 2.87 -8.96 21.15
C ASP A 137 2.58 -9.71 19.85
N HIS A 138 1.33 -9.61 19.39
CA HIS A 138 0.89 -10.17 18.12
C HIS A 138 0.00 -9.18 17.37
N ILE A 139 0.31 -8.96 16.09
CA ILE A 139 -0.49 -8.12 15.20
C ILE A 139 -0.82 -8.94 13.95
N THR A 140 -2.11 -9.02 13.62
CA THR A 140 -2.58 -9.55 12.34
C THR A 140 -3.10 -8.40 11.49
N TYR A 141 -2.66 -8.31 10.25
CA TYR A 141 -3.12 -7.34 9.26
C TYR A 141 -3.57 -8.04 7.97
N SER A 142 -4.74 -7.68 7.46
CA SER A 142 -5.24 -8.12 6.15
C SER A 142 -5.15 -6.96 5.15
N ALA A 143 -4.36 -7.12 4.10
CA ALA A 143 -4.21 -6.11 3.06
C ALA A 143 -5.51 -5.96 2.25
N LYS A 144 -6.26 -7.05 2.04
CA LYS A 144 -7.55 -7.02 1.30
C LYS A 144 -8.62 -6.17 1.96
N THR A 145 -8.66 -6.16 3.30
CA THR A 145 -9.71 -5.46 4.06
C THR A 145 -9.18 -4.24 4.80
N GLU A 146 -7.86 -4.05 4.80
CA GLU A 146 -7.15 -3.02 5.58
C GLU A 146 -7.44 -3.05 7.09
N ILE A 147 -7.91 -4.19 7.59
CA ILE A 147 -8.19 -4.40 9.01
C ILE A 147 -6.96 -4.97 9.69
N PHE A 148 -6.62 -4.44 10.84
CA PHE A 148 -5.63 -5.02 11.73
C PHE A 148 -6.22 -5.30 13.12
N GLN A 149 -5.73 -6.38 13.73
CA GLN A 149 -6.03 -6.76 15.11
C GLN A 149 -4.72 -6.80 15.89
N VAL A 150 -4.74 -6.32 17.12
CA VAL A 150 -3.57 -6.28 17.99
C VAL A 150 -3.89 -7.00 19.28
N ALA A 151 -3.04 -7.94 19.67
CA ALA A 151 -3.10 -8.60 20.97
C ALA A 151 -1.85 -8.23 21.79
N GLY A 152 -2.05 -8.04 23.09
CA GLY A 152 -0.98 -7.99 24.06
C GLY A 152 -0.55 -9.40 24.49
N SER A 153 0.56 -9.53 25.19
CA SER A 153 0.94 -10.83 25.78
C SER A 153 0.00 -11.17 26.94
N ASP A 154 -0.52 -12.40 26.92
CA ASP A 154 -1.26 -12.93 28.05
C ASP A 154 -0.30 -13.18 29.22
N ALA A 155 -0.73 -12.81 30.43
CA ALA A 155 0.03 -13.03 31.69
C ALA A 155 0.25 -14.53 32.04
N SER A 156 -0.23 -15.44 31.21
CA SER A 156 -0.17 -16.89 31.42
C SER A 156 1.18 -17.54 31.08
N SER A 157 2.10 -16.84 30.45
CA SER A 157 3.48 -17.33 30.25
C SER A 157 4.38 -16.76 31.33
N GLY A 158 4.43 -17.43 32.41
CA GLY A 158 5.01 -17.28 33.75
C GLY A 158 6.20 -16.39 34.05
N ASP A 159 6.69 -15.52 33.18
CA ASP A 159 7.85 -14.64 33.46
C ASP A 159 7.87 -13.31 32.68
N ALA A 160 6.82 -12.97 31.93
CA ALA A 160 6.79 -11.72 31.20
C ALA A 160 5.75 -10.77 31.80
N THR A 161 6.15 -9.52 32.05
CA THR A 161 5.22 -8.43 32.36
C THR A 161 4.19 -8.34 31.23
N PRO A 162 2.86 -8.34 31.52
CA PRO A 162 1.85 -8.26 30.48
C PRO A 162 2.10 -7.05 29.58
N GLN A 163 2.39 -7.30 28.32
CA GLN A 163 2.64 -6.23 27.37
C GLN A 163 1.30 -5.70 26.86
N ARG A 164 0.99 -4.46 27.23
CA ARG A 164 -0.26 -3.79 26.80
C ARG A 164 -0.15 -3.34 25.36
N VAL A 165 -1.27 -3.40 24.64
CA VAL A 165 -1.39 -2.78 23.31
C VAL A 165 -1.22 -1.27 23.45
N ARG A 166 -0.40 -0.68 22.57
CA ARG A 166 -0.23 0.75 22.44
C ARG A 166 -0.53 1.17 21.02
N ALA A 167 -1.39 2.18 20.84
CA ALA A 167 -1.67 2.77 19.54
C ALA A 167 -1.42 4.28 19.60
N VAL A 168 -0.78 4.81 18.55
CA VAL A 168 -0.62 6.23 18.29
C VAL A 168 -1.34 6.52 16.98
N LEU A 169 -2.44 7.25 17.05
CA LEU A 169 -3.24 7.65 15.91
C LEU A 169 -3.06 9.15 15.68
N GLN A 170 -2.69 9.52 14.48
CA GLN A 170 -2.54 10.93 14.11
C GLN A 170 -3.89 11.55 13.73
N PRO A 171 -4.17 12.80 14.14
CA PRO A 171 -5.34 13.52 13.66
C PRO A 171 -5.29 13.62 12.14
N LYS A 172 -6.33 13.16 11.45
CA LYS A 172 -6.46 13.42 10.00
C LYS A 172 -6.62 14.93 9.85
N THR A 173 -5.61 15.63 9.33
CA THR A 173 -5.76 17.00 8.88
C THR A 173 -6.84 17.00 7.81
N LYS A 174 -8.01 17.61 8.12
CA LYS A 174 -8.95 17.98 7.06
C LYS A 174 -8.13 18.84 6.09
N ASP A 175 -8.11 18.46 4.83
CA ASP A 175 -7.53 19.25 3.77
C ASP A 175 -7.90 20.71 4.04
N LYS A 176 -6.86 21.53 4.20
CA LYS A 176 -7.03 22.98 4.38
C LYS A 176 -7.78 23.45 3.14
N ALA A 177 -9.08 23.69 3.33
CA ALA A 177 -9.91 24.25 2.27
C ALA A 177 -9.12 25.40 1.63
N ALA A 178 -8.90 25.33 0.32
CA ALA A 178 -8.27 26.39 -0.42
C ALA A 178 -8.94 27.71 -0.01
N PRO A 179 -8.20 28.81 0.22
CA PRO A 179 -8.80 30.08 0.57
C PRO A 179 -9.82 30.41 -0.52
N ALA A 180 -11.06 30.68 -0.09
CA ALA A 180 -12.11 31.12 -0.98
C ALA A 180 -11.58 32.28 -1.83
N PRO A 181 -11.84 32.33 -3.16
CA PRO A 181 -11.42 33.43 -3.97
C PRO A 181 -12.00 34.72 -3.35
N ALA A 182 -11.10 35.67 -3.09
CA ALA A 182 -11.49 36.99 -2.56
C ALA A 182 -12.52 37.60 -3.49
N ASP A 183 -13.66 37.96 -2.94
CA ASP A 183 -14.73 38.65 -3.64
C ASP A 183 -14.20 40.00 -4.20
N PRO A 184 -14.24 40.26 -5.52
CA PRO A 184 -13.68 41.49 -6.10
C PRO A 184 -14.48 42.74 -5.82
N LEU A 185 -15.52 42.68 -4.98
CA LEU A 185 -16.43 43.77 -4.70
C LEU A 185 -16.16 44.54 -3.40
N SER A 186 -15.16 44.18 -2.60
CA SER A 186 -14.87 44.86 -1.32
C SER A 186 -13.94 46.08 -1.43
N THR A 187 -13.46 46.44 -2.65
CA THR A 187 -12.54 47.58 -2.82
C THR A 187 -13.22 48.89 -3.32
N LEU A 188 -14.55 48.95 -3.35
CA LEU A 188 -15.24 50.11 -3.92
C LEU A 188 -15.87 51.09 -2.92
N PHE A 189 -15.69 50.90 -1.61
CA PHE A 189 -16.30 51.77 -0.58
C PHE A 189 -15.36 52.25 0.51
N ASP A 190 -14.13 52.64 0.16
CA ASP A 190 -13.28 53.39 1.10
C ASP A 190 -12.81 54.72 0.49
N GLU A 191 -13.80 55.53 0.09
CA GLU A 191 -13.58 56.93 -0.21
C GLU A 191 -13.95 57.74 1.03
N LYS A 192 -12.95 58.06 1.82
CA LYS A 192 -13.03 58.96 2.97
C LYS A 192 -13.11 60.40 2.47
N PRO A 193 -14.16 61.18 2.76
CA PRO A 193 -14.19 62.61 2.43
C PRO A 193 -13.19 63.38 3.32
N SER A 194 -12.32 64.12 2.69
CA SER A 194 -11.38 65.04 3.31
C SER A 194 -12.15 66.21 3.95
N PRO A 195 -11.86 66.67 5.17
CA PRO A 195 -12.44 67.88 5.72
C PRO A 195 -11.76 69.10 5.11
N GLU A 196 -12.58 69.93 4.47
CA GLU A 196 -12.22 71.29 4.07
C GLU A 196 -12.26 72.16 5.32
N LYS A 197 -11.12 72.79 5.61
CA LYS A 197 -10.79 73.96 6.37
C LYS A 197 -10.83 73.88 7.90
#